data_f5d7fcb1294c48dafcb40e8bf90feb9a
#
_entry.id   f5d7fcb1294c48dafcb40e8bf90feb9a
#
_cell.length_a   1.000
_cell.length_b   1.000
_cell.length_c   1.000
_cell.angle_alpha   90.00
_cell.angle_beta   90.00
_cell.angle_gamma   90.00
#
_symmetry.space_group_name_H-M   'P 1'
#
loop_
_entity.id
_entity.type
_entity.pdbx_description
1 polymer ?
#
loop_
_entity_poly.entity_id
_entity_poly.type
_entity_poly.pdbx_seq_one_letter_code
_entity_poly.pdbx_strand_id
1 'polypeptide(L)'
;MNVIQIQVKARKRAKMDLDNFENQGNKGRQYTMTIKEIAQMAGVSSAAVSRYLNGGYVSEQKKEQIRKVIEKTGYQPSTQARILRTGRAHLVGVVAPKINSESISRITAGIEQVLSARGYQMLLASTDNQPKNELTYLRIFESYPVDGIVLIGTVLTDEHRRFLKESKVPVVVVGQETEMASCIYHDDFGAGRAMGQEVAVKALKRNGGRPEDCKIAYIGVTREDKAAGAAREDGFRK
;
A
#
# COMPACT_ATOMS: atom_id res chain seq x y z
N MET A 1 -9.50 -32.81 17.75
CA MET A 1 -8.22 -33.35 17.25
C MET A 1 -7.93 -33.06 15.78
N ASN A 2 -8.75 -32.28 15.05
CA ASN A 2 -8.60 -32.09 13.60
C ASN A 2 -8.03 -30.72 13.14
N VAL A 3 -7.98 -29.72 14.03
CA VAL A 3 -7.51 -28.35 13.62
C VAL A 3 -5.98 -28.29 13.50
N ILE A 4 -5.26 -29.02 14.35
CA ILE A 4 -3.78 -29.02 14.34
C ILE A 4 -3.21 -29.77 13.12
N GLN A 5 -3.88 -30.83 12.66
CA GLN A 5 -3.44 -31.56 11.45
C GLN A 5 -3.66 -30.76 10.16
N ILE A 6 -4.69 -29.92 10.08
CA ILE A 6 -4.95 -29.08 8.91
C ILE A 6 -3.89 -27.97 8.80
N GLN A 7 -3.46 -27.37 9.91
CA GLN A 7 -2.42 -26.34 9.88
C GLN A 7 -1.04 -26.92 9.50
N VAL A 8 -0.71 -28.13 9.95
CA VAL A 8 0.56 -28.78 9.59
C VAL A 8 0.59 -29.18 8.11
N LYS A 9 -0.54 -29.64 7.52
CA LYS A 9 -0.65 -29.91 6.08
C LYS A 9 -0.55 -28.65 5.23
N ALA A 10 -1.17 -27.55 5.66
CA ALA A 10 -1.08 -26.28 4.96
C ALA A 10 0.37 -25.71 4.97
N ARG A 11 1.07 -25.79 6.11
CA ARG A 11 2.48 -25.37 6.20
C ARG A 11 3.42 -26.24 5.32
N LYS A 12 3.21 -27.56 5.28
CA LYS A 12 4.03 -28.42 4.42
C LYS A 12 3.78 -28.18 2.93
N ARG A 13 2.53 -27.90 2.54
CA ARG A 13 2.20 -27.59 1.14
C ARG A 13 2.75 -26.24 0.72
N ALA A 14 2.61 -25.20 1.55
CA ALA A 14 3.18 -23.88 1.29
C ALA A 14 4.71 -23.91 1.19
N LYS A 15 5.39 -24.71 2.03
CA LYS A 15 6.84 -24.89 1.97
C LYS A 15 7.29 -25.66 0.70
N MET A 16 6.52 -26.65 0.26
CA MET A 16 6.81 -27.41 -0.95
C MET A 16 6.63 -26.57 -2.22
N ASP A 17 5.64 -25.63 -2.21
CA ASP A 17 5.43 -24.71 -3.31
C ASP A 17 6.49 -23.61 -3.38
N LEU A 18 7.03 -23.15 -2.23
CA LEU A 18 8.16 -22.22 -2.16
C LEU A 18 9.48 -22.84 -2.65
N ASP A 19 9.76 -24.09 -2.25
CA ASP A 19 10.95 -24.81 -2.71
C ASP A 19 10.90 -25.08 -4.24
N ASN A 20 9.71 -25.25 -4.82
CA ASN A 20 9.51 -25.32 -6.26
C ASN A 20 9.67 -23.96 -6.97
N PHE A 21 9.34 -22.86 -6.29
CA PHE A 21 9.53 -21.50 -6.84
C PHE A 21 11.01 -21.11 -6.91
N GLU A 22 11.80 -21.46 -5.89
CA GLU A 22 13.26 -21.23 -5.90
C GLU A 22 13.99 -22.08 -6.95
N ASN A 23 13.53 -23.31 -7.21
CA ASN A 23 14.13 -24.17 -8.23
C ASN A 23 13.75 -23.80 -9.68
N GLN A 24 12.67 -23.04 -9.90
CA GLN A 24 12.31 -22.51 -11.22
C GLN A 24 13.04 -21.20 -11.55
N GLY A 25 13.61 -20.50 -10.56
CA GLY A 25 14.33 -19.23 -10.75
C GLY A 25 15.65 -19.35 -11.52
N ASN A 26 16.13 -20.56 -11.81
CA ASN A 26 17.44 -20.78 -12.46
C ASN A 26 17.36 -21.51 -13.82
N LYS A 27 16.18 -21.62 -14.45
CA LYS A 27 16.03 -22.15 -15.80
C LYS A 27 15.54 -21.08 -16.78
N GLY A 28 16.49 -20.45 -17.45
CA GLY A 28 16.25 -19.70 -18.68
C GLY A 28 16.04 -18.20 -18.42
N ARG A 29 17.05 -17.37 -18.72
CA ARG A 29 16.81 -16.00 -19.17
C ARG A 29 15.81 -16.11 -20.32
N GLN A 30 14.53 -15.87 -20.05
CA GLN A 30 13.54 -15.68 -21.09
C GLN A 30 14.04 -14.51 -21.92
N TYR A 31 14.40 -14.77 -23.15
CA TYR A 31 14.84 -13.77 -24.11
C TYR A 31 13.66 -12.82 -24.33
N THR A 32 13.67 -11.71 -23.65
CA THR A 32 12.59 -10.71 -23.74
C THR A 32 12.86 -9.91 -25.01
N MET A 33 12.05 -10.15 -26.03
CA MET A 33 12.13 -9.40 -27.28
C MET A 33 12.04 -7.89 -27.02
N THR A 34 12.79 -7.13 -27.78
CA THR A 34 12.82 -5.66 -27.69
C THR A 34 11.86 -5.03 -28.69
N ILE A 35 11.46 -3.78 -28.47
CA ILE A 35 10.70 -2.97 -29.45
C ILE A 35 11.42 -2.93 -30.81
N LYS A 36 12.76 -2.94 -30.82
CA LYS A 36 13.56 -2.91 -32.03
C LYS A 36 13.40 -4.21 -32.86
N GLU A 37 13.38 -5.35 -32.21
CA GLU A 37 13.17 -6.65 -32.85
C GLU A 37 11.75 -6.80 -33.39
N ILE A 38 10.73 -6.35 -32.61
CA ILE A 38 9.35 -6.31 -33.10
C ILE A 38 9.21 -5.40 -34.34
N ALA A 39 9.85 -4.24 -34.31
CA ALA A 39 9.86 -3.30 -35.43
C ALA A 39 10.49 -3.91 -36.69
N GLN A 40 11.62 -4.59 -36.53
CA GLN A 40 12.29 -5.30 -37.61
C GLN A 40 11.42 -6.42 -38.22
N MET A 41 10.79 -7.23 -37.37
CA MET A 41 9.90 -8.33 -37.80
C MET A 41 8.62 -7.80 -38.49
N ALA A 42 8.09 -6.66 -38.03
CA ALA A 42 6.91 -6.04 -38.59
C ALA A 42 7.18 -5.16 -39.84
N GLY A 43 8.46 -4.95 -40.22
CA GLY A 43 8.85 -4.08 -41.30
C GLY A 43 8.48 -2.61 -41.09
N VAL A 44 8.52 -2.15 -39.84
CA VAL A 44 8.18 -0.77 -39.44
C VAL A 44 9.27 -0.13 -38.58
N SER A 45 9.17 1.17 -38.31
CA SER A 45 10.10 1.82 -37.40
C SER A 45 9.76 1.51 -35.94
N SER A 46 10.77 1.52 -35.05
CA SER A 46 10.55 1.37 -33.60
C SER A 46 9.63 2.45 -33.03
N ALA A 47 9.64 3.65 -33.63
CA ALA A 47 8.69 4.72 -33.30
C ALA A 47 7.24 4.38 -33.64
N ALA A 48 6.99 3.64 -34.73
CA ALA A 48 5.64 3.16 -35.08
C ALA A 48 5.15 2.12 -34.08
N VAL A 49 6.00 1.13 -33.71
CA VAL A 49 5.68 0.14 -32.69
C VAL A 49 5.40 0.83 -31.34
N SER A 50 6.24 1.77 -30.94
CA SER A 50 6.03 2.53 -29.70
C SER A 50 4.71 3.31 -29.71
N ARG A 51 4.34 3.96 -30.81
CA ARG A 51 3.05 4.64 -30.94
C ARG A 51 1.87 3.65 -30.86
N TYR A 52 1.95 2.53 -31.56
CA TYR A 52 0.92 1.48 -31.51
C TYR A 52 0.67 1.00 -30.07
N LEU A 53 1.75 0.67 -29.33
CA LEU A 53 1.66 0.19 -27.96
C LEU A 53 1.10 1.22 -26.96
N ASN A 54 1.15 2.51 -27.31
CA ASN A 54 0.65 3.59 -26.46
C ASN A 54 -0.67 4.21 -26.96
N GLY A 55 -1.38 3.54 -27.87
CA GLY A 55 -2.64 4.05 -28.42
C GLY A 55 -2.51 5.29 -29.30
N GLY A 56 -1.29 5.64 -29.75
CA GLY A 56 -1.06 6.75 -30.65
C GLY A 56 -1.41 6.41 -32.11
N TYR A 57 -1.48 7.44 -32.95
CA TYR A 57 -1.83 7.26 -34.37
C TYR A 57 -0.76 6.46 -35.14
N VAL A 58 -1.21 5.40 -35.78
CA VAL A 58 -0.45 4.56 -36.70
C VAL A 58 -1.43 4.16 -37.82
N SER A 59 -0.98 4.15 -39.10
CA SER A 59 -1.83 3.73 -40.22
C SER A 59 -2.32 2.28 -40.03
N GLU A 60 -3.53 1.96 -40.50
CA GLU A 60 -4.14 0.64 -40.32
C GLU A 60 -3.26 -0.49 -40.84
N GLN A 61 -2.60 -0.30 -41.98
CA GLN A 61 -1.66 -1.27 -42.52
C GLN A 61 -0.52 -1.60 -41.53
N LYS A 62 0.09 -0.57 -40.92
CA LYS A 62 1.17 -0.75 -39.94
C LYS A 62 0.66 -1.33 -38.62
N LYS A 63 -0.56 -0.96 -38.19
CA LYS A 63 -1.20 -1.55 -37.01
C LYS A 63 -1.34 -3.06 -37.17
N GLU A 64 -1.86 -3.49 -38.31
CA GLU A 64 -2.06 -4.90 -38.60
C GLU A 64 -0.74 -5.68 -38.66
N GLN A 65 0.30 -5.10 -39.28
CA GLN A 65 1.64 -5.70 -39.30
C GLN A 65 2.20 -5.89 -37.89
N ILE A 66 2.12 -4.85 -37.04
CA ILE A 66 2.59 -4.89 -35.63
C ILE A 66 1.77 -5.90 -34.84
N ARG A 67 0.44 -5.89 -34.96
CA ARG A 67 -0.46 -6.81 -34.26
C ARG A 67 -0.10 -8.27 -34.53
N LYS A 68 0.05 -8.65 -35.81
CA LYS A 68 0.43 -10.00 -36.22
C LYS A 68 1.75 -10.47 -35.59
N VAL A 69 2.75 -9.58 -35.54
CA VAL A 69 4.05 -9.92 -34.93
C VAL A 69 3.91 -10.10 -33.42
N ILE A 70 3.18 -9.22 -32.76
CA ILE A 70 2.95 -9.31 -31.29
C ILE A 70 2.20 -10.61 -30.96
N GLU A 71 1.13 -10.93 -31.70
CA GLU A 71 0.37 -12.18 -31.49
C GLU A 71 1.23 -13.43 -31.73
N LYS A 72 2.07 -13.41 -32.75
CA LYS A 72 2.97 -14.54 -33.08
C LYS A 72 4.08 -14.74 -32.03
N THR A 73 4.59 -13.65 -31.47
CA THR A 73 5.75 -13.67 -30.57
C THR A 73 5.39 -13.69 -29.09
N GLY A 74 4.12 -13.39 -28.75
CA GLY A 74 3.70 -13.19 -27.36
C GLY A 74 4.37 -11.98 -26.70
N TYR A 75 4.86 -11.01 -27.50
CA TYR A 75 5.60 -9.87 -26.99
C TYR A 75 4.76 -9.04 -26.01
N GLN A 76 5.30 -8.82 -24.84
CA GLN A 76 4.77 -7.87 -23.87
C GLN A 76 5.77 -6.74 -23.65
N PRO A 77 5.33 -5.48 -23.69
CA PRO A 77 6.19 -4.34 -23.42
C PRO A 77 6.84 -4.45 -22.05
N SER A 78 8.16 -4.32 -21.98
CA SER A 78 8.87 -4.31 -20.70
C SER A 78 8.39 -3.13 -19.85
N THR A 79 7.92 -3.42 -18.63
CA THR A 79 7.54 -2.39 -17.65
C THR A 79 8.73 -1.47 -17.34
N GLN A 80 9.94 -2.02 -17.25
CA GLN A 80 11.16 -1.24 -17.03
C GLN A 80 11.45 -0.27 -18.18
N ALA A 81 11.33 -0.71 -19.44
CA ALA A 81 11.51 0.16 -20.60
C ALA A 81 10.44 1.27 -20.65
N ARG A 82 9.21 0.98 -20.20
CA ARG A 82 8.15 1.98 -20.07
C ARG A 82 8.49 3.01 -19.00
N ILE A 83 8.93 2.59 -17.82
CA ILE A 83 9.34 3.45 -16.71
C ILE A 83 10.49 4.38 -17.13
N LEU A 84 11.54 3.83 -17.74
CA LEU A 84 12.68 4.63 -18.25
C LEU A 84 12.26 5.72 -19.23
N ARG A 85 11.21 5.47 -20.03
CA ARG A 85 10.75 6.43 -21.02
C ARG A 85 9.76 7.47 -20.44
N THR A 86 8.85 7.05 -19.58
CA THR A 86 7.78 7.90 -19.05
C THR A 86 8.15 8.58 -17.74
N GLY A 87 9.18 8.10 -17.05
CA GLY A 87 9.53 8.47 -15.69
C GLY A 87 8.50 8.06 -14.65
N ARG A 88 7.50 7.21 -15.04
CA ARG A 88 6.42 6.78 -14.14
C ARG A 88 6.23 5.27 -14.17
N ALA A 89 6.11 4.70 -12.99
CA ALA A 89 5.84 3.28 -12.79
C ALA A 89 4.34 2.94 -12.85
N HIS A 90 3.48 3.92 -12.61
CA HIS A 90 2.05 3.74 -12.34
C HIS A 90 1.80 2.77 -11.17
N LEU A 91 2.63 2.89 -10.14
CA LEU A 91 2.65 2.03 -8.98
C LEU A 91 2.76 2.88 -7.72
N VAL A 92 1.94 2.58 -6.71
CA VAL A 92 1.99 3.23 -5.39
C VAL A 92 2.19 2.15 -4.33
N GLY A 93 3.20 2.35 -3.47
CA GLY A 93 3.43 1.51 -2.31
C GLY A 93 2.49 1.92 -1.17
N VAL A 94 1.83 0.96 -0.53
CA VAL A 94 1.01 1.19 0.67
C VAL A 94 1.56 0.34 1.79
N VAL A 95 2.03 1.00 2.85
CA VAL A 95 2.52 0.35 4.07
C VAL A 95 1.41 0.44 5.11
N ALA A 96 0.90 -0.72 5.54
CA ALA A 96 -0.21 -0.83 6.47
C ALA A 96 0.18 -1.60 7.74
N PRO A 97 -0.32 -1.20 8.94
CA PRO A 97 0.05 -1.85 10.19
C PRO A 97 -0.42 -3.29 10.25
N LYS A 98 -1.59 -3.60 9.72
CA LYS A 98 -2.17 -4.95 9.62
C LYS A 98 -3.29 -4.98 8.58
N ILE A 99 -3.57 -6.15 8.02
CA ILE A 99 -4.62 -6.32 7.00
C ILE A 99 -5.94 -6.87 7.58
N ASN A 100 -5.91 -7.44 8.77
CA ASN A 100 -7.06 -8.06 9.44
C ASN A 100 -7.85 -7.09 10.34
N SER A 101 -7.81 -5.80 10.05
CA SER A 101 -8.55 -4.73 10.76
C SER A 101 -9.57 -4.12 9.82
N GLU A 102 -10.82 -4.00 10.27
CA GLU A 102 -11.90 -3.42 9.46
C GLU A 102 -11.57 -1.99 8.99
N SER A 103 -11.06 -1.13 9.87
CA SER A 103 -10.69 0.24 9.52
C SER A 103 -9.57 0.28 8.48
N ILE A 104 -8.51 -0.50 8.67
CA ILE A 104 -7.38 -0.55 7.73
C ILE A 104 -7.81 -1.12 6.38
N SER A 105 -8.64 -2.17 6.38
CA SER A 105 -9.18 -2.75 5.14
C SER A 105 -10.03 -1.74 4.37
N ARG A 106 -10.87 -0.94 5.04
CA ARG A 106 -11.67 0.12 4.40
C ARG A 106 -10.80 1.24 3.83
N ILE A 107 -9.77 1.69 4.58
CA ILE A 107 -8.83 2.71 4.10
C ILE A 107 -8.10 2.18 2.85
N THR A 108 -7.58 0.96 2.91
CA THR A 108 -6.85 0.33 1.81
C THR A 108 -7.73 0.16 0.57
N ALA A 109 -8.98 -0.27 0.74
CA ALA A 109 -9.95 -0.39 -0.35
C ALA A 109 -10.28 0.98 -0.99
N GLY A 110 -10.42 2.04 -0.18
CA GLY A 110 -10.62 3.40 -0.69
C GLY A 110 -9.41 3.92 -1.48
N ILE A 111 -8.21 3.65 -1.01
CA ILE A 111 -6.97 3.99 -1.72
C ILE A 111 -6.92 3.24 -3.06
N GLU A 112 -7.16 1.93 -3.05
CA GLU A 112 -7.16 1.09 -4.26
C GLU A 112 -8.15 1.59 -5.30
N GLN A 113 -9.38 1.90 -4.91
CA GLN A 113 -10.42 2.40 -5.80
C GLN A 113 -9.98 3.68 -6.53
N VAL A 114 -9.36 4.63 -5.80
CA VAL A 114 -8.89 5.89 -6.39
C VAL A 114 -7.70 5.69 -7.30
N LEU A 115 -6.75 4.83 -6.93
CA LEU A 115 -5.57 4.51 -7.72
C LEU A 115 -5.95 3.79 -9.01
N SER A 116 -6.77 2.75 -8.92
CA SER A 116 -7.24 1.94 -10.05
C SER A 116 -7.98 2.79 -11.08
N ALA A 117 -8.87 3.69 -10.64
CA ALA A 117 -9.58 4.63 -11.52
C ALA A 117 -8.64 5.59 -12.30
N ARG A 118 -7.40 5.75 -11.83
CA ARG A 118 -6.35 6.56 -12.49
C ARG A 118 -5.28 5.74 -13.19
N GLY A 119 -5.48 4.43 -13.33
CA GLY A 119 -4.52 3.53 -13.98
C GLY A 119 -3.27 3.24 -13.17
N TYR A 120 -3.33 3.44 -11.84
CA TYR A 120 -2.28 3.04 -10.93
C TYR A 120 -2.57 1.67 -10.31
N GLN A 121 -1.52 0.92 -10.07
CA GLN A 121 -1.57 -0.31 -9.27
C GLN A 121 -1.07 -0.04 -7.85
N MET A 122 -1.54 -0.82 -6.90
CA MET A 122 -1.16 -0.74 -5.50
C MET A 122 -0.28 -1.92 -5.09
N LEU A 123 0.85 -1.65 -4.47
CA LEU A 123 1.66 -2.64 -3.75
C LEU A 123 1.39 -2.50 -2.25
N LEU A 124 0.81 -3.51 -1.63
CA LEU A 124 0.49 -3.50 -0.21
C LEU A 124 1.52 -4.29 0.60
N ALA A 125 2.11 -3.65 1.61
CA ALA A 125 2.97 -4.27 2.60
C ALA A 125 2.30 -4.21 3.99
N SER A 126 2.22 -5.34 4.69
CA SER A 126 1.73 -5.42 6.06
C SER A 126 2.88 -5.57 7.05
N THR A 127 2.89 -4.77 8.11
CA THR A 127 4.01 -4.64 9.05
C THR A 127 3.79 -5.38 10.36
N ASP A 128 2.58 -5.92 10.57
CA ASP A 128 2.17 -6.55 11.83
C ASP A 128 2.32 -5.63 13.06
N ASN A 129 1.96 -4.36 12.91
CA ASN A 129 2.08 -3.29 13.91
C ASN A 129 3.52 -3.08 14.43
N GLN A 130 4.54 -3.40 13.64
CA GLN A 130 5.93 -3.22 14.03
C GLN A 130 6.56 -2.03 13.30
N PRO A 131 6.92 -0.93 14.02
CA PRO A 131 7.51 0.26 13.40
C PRO A 131 8.80 -0.04 12.63
N LYS A 132 9.58 -1.02 13.08
CA LYS A 132 10.80 -1.46 12.38
C LYS A 132 10.49 -2.05 10.99
N ASN A 133 9.40 -2.80 10.86
CA ASN A 133 8.96 -3.35 9.59
C ASN A 133 8.42 -2.23 8.67
N GLU A 134 7.77 -1.20 9.23
CA GLU A 134 7.33 -0.02 8.47
C GLU A 134 8.54 0.63 7.78
N LEU A 135 9.60 0.93 8.52
CA LEU A 135 10.83 1.51 7.97
C LEU A 135 11.49 0.62 6.92
N THR A 136 11.47 -0.69 7.12
CA THR A 136 11.99 -1.66 6.14
C THR A 136 11.23 -1.55 4.82
N TYR A 137 9.90 -1.57 4.84
CA TYR A 137 9.10 -1.46 3.64
C TYR A 137 9.15 -0.08 2.99
N LEU A 138 9.24 0.99 3.78
CA LEU A 138 9.45 2.34 3.27
C LEU A 138 10.74 2.43 2.45
N ARG A 139 11.85 1.87 2.95
CA ARG A 139 13.13 1.82 2.22
C ARG A 139 13.08 0.92 0.98
N ILE A 140 12.35 -0.20 1.06
CA ILE A 140 12.12 -1.07 -0.10
C ILE A 140 11.38 -0.28 -1.19
N PHE A 141 10.29 0.41 -0.85
CA PHE A 141 9.52 1.18 -1.81
C PHE A 141 10.28 2.40 -2.34
N GLU A 142 11.16 3.02 -1.55
CA GLU A 142 12.03 4.08 -2.03
C GLU A 142 13.05 3.58 -3.08
N SER A 143 13.52 2.35 -2.95
CA SER A 143 14.45 1.71 -3.91
C SER A 143 13.74 1.02 -5.07
N TYR A 144 12.44 0.75 -4.96
CA TYR A 144 11.62 0.13 -5.99
C TYR A 144 10.95 1.22 -6.85
N PRO A 145 10.71 0.99 -8.13
CA PRO A 145 10.09 2.01 -8.98
C PRO A 145 8.60 2.20 -8.62
N VAL A 146 8.33 2.97 -7.57
CA VAL A 146 6.99 3.46 -7.23
C VAL A 146 6.93 4.97 -7.44
N ASP A 147 5.75 5.50 -7.78
CA ASP A 147 5.52 6.93 -8.01
C ASP A 147 5.12 7.66 -6.73
N GLY A 148 4.82 6.93 -5.67
CA GLY A 148 4.45 7.46 -4.35
C GLY A 148 4.30 6.36 -3.31
N ILE A 149 4.30 6.76 -2.05
CA ILE A 149 4.13 5.87 -0.90
C ILE A 149 3.00 6.42 -0.03
N VAL A 150 2.14 5.54 0.45
CA VAL A 150 1.15 5.81 1.51
C VAL A 150 1.56 5.02 2.74
N LEU A 151 1.83 5.71 3.84
CA LEU A 151 2.08 5.10 5.14
C LEU A 151 0.82 5.23 6.02
N ILE A 152 0.17 4.13 6.32
CA ILE A 152 -0.87 4.07 7.35
C ILE A 152 -0.15 3.85 8.67
N GLY A 153 0.27 4.95 9.31
CA GLY A 153 1.15 4.93 10.46
C GLY A 153 0.40 4.80 11.78
N THR A 154 1.01 4.13 12.77
CA THR A 154 0.51 4.06 14.14
C THR A 154 1.42 4.84 15.10
N VAL A 155 2.74 4.68 14.98
CA VAL A 155 3.74 5.36 15.79
C VAL A 155 4.83 5.92 14.89
N LEU A 156 4.96 7.25 14.81
CA LEU A 156 6.03 7.91 14.08
C LEU A 156 7.25 8.11 14.98
N THR A 157 8.24 7.22 14.86
CA THR A 157 9.54 7.34 15.55
C THR A 157 10.42 8.41 14.90
N ASP A 158 11.53 8.77 15.54
CA ASP A 158 12.50 9.72 14.96
C ASP A 158 13.11 9.20 13.64
N GLU A 159 13.22 7.89 13.48
CA GLU A 159 13.65 7.28 12.24
C GLU A 159 12.62 7.47 11.12
N HIS A 160 11.31 7.36 11.42
CA HIS A 160 10.26 7.68 10.47
C HIS A 160 10.31 9.16 10.06
N ARG A 161 10.46 10.07 11.04
CA ARG A 161 10.58 11.51 10.77
C ARG A 161 11.75 11.83 9.86
N ARG A 162 12.92 11.19 10.11
CA ARG A 162 14.10 11.33 9.26
C ARG A 162 13.82 10.82 7.85
N PHE A 163 13.25 9.62 7.71
CA PHE A 163 12.88 9.07 6.41
C PHE A 163 11.93 9.99 5.64
N LEU A 164 10.85 10.47 6.29
CA LEU A 164 9.88 11.37 5.66
C LEU A 164 10.52 12.67 5.15
N LYS A 165 11.51 13.18 5.86
CA LYS A 165 12.25 14.41 5.48
C LYS A 165 13.22 14.17 4.31
N GLU A 166 13.82 12.98 4.23
CA GLU A 166 14.89 12.67 3.28
C GLU A 166 14.39 11.92 2.03
N SER A 167 13.19 11.36 2.05
CA SER A 167 12.64 10.53 0.98
C SER A 167 12.56 11.29 -0.34
N LYS A 168 13.05 10.66 -1.40
CA LYS A 168 12.97 11.15 -2.78
C LYS A 168 11.61 10.83 -3.43
N VAL A 169 10.86 9.89 -2.86
CA VAL A 169 9.54 9.49 -3.31
C VAL A 169 8.49 10.22 -2.47
N PRO A 170 7.48 10.85 -3.07
CA PRO A 170 6.41 11.49 -2.30
C PRO A 170 5.74 10.53 -1.33
N VAL A 171 5.61 10.94 -0.06
CA VAL A 171 4.97 10.14 0.98
C VAL A 171 3.73 10.87 1.50
N VAL A 172 2.64 10.12 1.66
CA VAL A 172 1.43 10.56 2.37
C VAL A 172 1.28 9.72 3.63
N VAL A 173 1.10 10.37 4.77
CA VAL A 173 0.86 9.71 6.06
C VAL A 173 -0.64 9.69 6.33
N VAL A 174 -1.17 8.53 6.73
CA VAL A 174 -2.58 8.37 7.11
C VAL A 174 -2.64 7.94 8.58
N GLY A 175 -3.48 8.59 9.36
CA GLY A 175 -3.73 8.29 10.77
C GLY A 175 -2.87 9.05 11.77
N GLN A 176 -1.82 9.74 11.33
CA GLN A 176 -0.94 10.54 12.19
C GLN A 176 -0.69 11.91 11.56
N GLU A 177 -0.57 12.93 12.41
CA GLU A 177 -0.18 14.28 12.00
C GLU A 177 1.35 14.42 11.98
N THR A 178 1.88 15.07 10.94
CA THR A 178 3.30 15.40 10.81
C THR A 178 3.49 16.60 9.88
N GLU A 179 4.49 17.43 10.16
CA GLU A 179 4.90 18.54 9.28
C GLU A 179 5.84 18.09 8.15
N MET A 180 6.31 16.83 8.18
CA MET A 180 7.35 16.33 7.25
C MET A 180 6.80 15.70 5.98
N ALA A 181 5.48 15.47 5.91
CA ALA A 181 4.78 14.91 4.76
C ALA A 181 3.33 15.39 4.72
N SER A 182 2.68 15.25 3.57
CA SER A 182 1.22 15.40 3.53
C SER A 182 0.58 14.35 4.43
N CYS A 183 -0.40 14.75 5.24
CA CYS A 183 -1.06 13.81 6.14
C CYS A 183 -2.58 13.94 6.11
N ILE A 184 -3.24 12.82 6.40
CA ILE A 184 -4.70 12.70 6.54
C ILE A 184 -4.95 12.01 7.86
N TYR A 185 -5.64 12.67 8.77
CA TYR A 185 -5.91 12.14 10.12
C TYR A 185 -7.30 12.59 10.60
N HIS A 186 -7.77 11.95 11.66
CA HIS A 186 -9.04 12.25 12.30
C HIS A 186 -8.83 13.20 13.48
N ASP A 187 -9.88 13.92 13.88
CA ASP A 187 -9.92 14.60 15.16
C ASP A 187 -10.13 13.59 16.30
N ASP A 188 -9.05 12.88 16.64
CA ASP A 188 -9.07 11.87 17.69
C ASP A 188 -9.34 12.45 19.08
N PHE A 189 -8.89 13.68 19.34
CA PHE A 189 -9.19 14.39 20.59
C PHE A 189 -10.68 14.70 20.69
N GLY A 190 -11.27 15.29 19.65
CA GLY A 190 -12.71 15.59 19.60
C GLY A 190 -13.57 14.32 19.71
N ALA A 191 -13.18 13.25 19.03
CA ALA A 191 -13.85 11.94 19.13
C ALA A 191 -13.79 11.37 20.56
N GLY A 192 -12.61 11.46 21.20
CA GLY A 192 -12.42 11.07 22.60
C GLY A 192 -13.33 11.86 23.52
N ARG A 193 -13.35 13.18 23.38
CA ARG A 193 -14.17 14.09 24.19
C ARG A 193 -15.67 13.80 24.04
N ALA A 194 -16.14 13.65 22.83
CA ALA A 194 -17.54 13.33 22.59
C ALA A 194 -17.97 12.01 23.25
N MET A 195 -17.10 10.99 23.17
CA MET A 195 -17.35 9.72 23.83
C MET A 195 -17.31 9.84 25.36
N GLY A 196 -16.34 10.58 25.91
CA GLY A 196 -16.23 10.83 27.36
C GLY A 196 -17.48 11.51 27.92
N GLN A 197 -17.96 12.55 27.26
CA GLN A 197 -19.20 13.25 27.63
C GLN A 197 -20.41 12.33 27.60
N GLU A 198 -20.58 11.53 26.54
CA GLU A 198 -21.69 10.60 26.44
C GLU A 198 -21.66 9.52 27.55
N VAL A 199 -20.48 8.99 27.84
CA VAL A 199 -20.31 8.01 28.91
C VAL A 199 -20.58 8.64 30.29
N ALA A 200 -20.11 9.88 30.54
CA ALA A 200 -20.36 10.58 31.79
C ALA A 200 -21.86 10.84 32.02
N VAL A 201 -22.57 11.33 31.01
CA VAL A 201 -24.03 11.54 31.08
C VAL A 201 -24.76 10.25 31.42
N LYS A 202 -24.42 9.15 30.73
CA LYS A 202 -25.04 7.84 31.02
C LYS A 202 -24.73 7.30 32.40
N ALA A 203 -23.47 7.47 32.87
CA ALA A 203 -23.06 7.05 34.21
C ALA A 203 -23.79 7.82 35.29
N LEU A 204 -23.89 9.15 35.18
CA LEU A 204 -24.62 10.02 36.11
C LEU A 204 -26.10 9.64 36.18
N LYS A 205 -26.75 9.48 35.01
CA LYS A 205 -28.16 9.06 34.96
C LYS A 205 -28.38 7.71 35.66
N ARG A 206 -27.46 6.76 35.49
CA ARG A 206 -27.54 5.43 36.08
C ARG A 206 -27.39 5.43 37.62
N ASN A 207 -26.61 6.38 38.14
CA ASN A 207 -26.30 6.50 39.58
C ASN A 207 -27.10 7.63 40.27
N GLY A 208 -28.27 8.01 39.75
CA GLY A 208 -29.15 9.01 40.35
C GLY A 208 -28.55 10.41 40.42
N GLY A 209 -27.65 10.77 39.48
CA GLY A 209 -27.01 12.08 39.38
C GLY A 209 -25.83 12.30 40.35
N ARG A 210 -25.34 11.25 41.00
CA ARG A 210 -24.22 11.35 41.96
C ARG A 210 -22.88 11.02 41.30
N PRO A 211 -22.01 12.02 41.07
CA PRO A 211 -20.71 11.79 40.41
C PRO A 211 -19.77 10.87 41.18
N GLU A 212 -19.82 10.92 42.51
CA GLU A 212 -18.97 10.12 43.44
C GLU A 212 -19.21 8.61 43.33
N ASP A 213 -20.40 8.22 42.88
CA ASP A 213 -20.77 6.81 42.65
C ASP A 213 -20.43 6.33 41.25
N CYS A 214 -19.99 7.21 40.37
CA CYS A 214 -19.69 6.87 39.01
C CYS A 214 -18.27 6.27 38.87
N LYS A 215 -18.17 5.04 38.45
CA LYS A 215 -16.92 4.35 38.10
C LYS A 215 -16.85 4.15 36.60
N ILE A 216 -15.91 4.83 35.96
CA ILE A 216 -15.68 4.74 34.50
C ILE A 216 -14.27 4.20 34.26
N ALA A 217 -14.16 3.18 33.41
CA ALA A 217 -12.89 2.66 32.94
C ALA A 217 -12.70 3.01 31.46
N TYR A 218 -11.47 3.40 31.14
CA TYR A 218 -11.05 3.62 29.77
C TYR A 218 -10.07 2.53 29.35
N ILE A 219 -10.32 1.89 28.21
CA ILE A 219 -9.42 0.92 27.59
C ILE A 219 -9.01 1.51 26.23
N GLY A 220 -7.74 1.78 26.08
CA GLY A 220 -7.17 2.37 24.87
C GLY A 220 -5.96 1.59 24.35
N VAL A 221 -5.30 2.16 23.35
CA VAL A 221 -4.02 1.69 22.84
C VAL A 221 -2.86 2.48 23.48
N THR A 222 -1.62 2.11 23.16
CA THR A 222 -0.44 2.78 23.71
C THR A 222 -0.44 4.29 23.43
N ARG A 223 -0.02 5.10 24.38
CA ARG A 223 0.12 6.56 24.22
C ARG A 223 1.29 6.98 23.29
N GLU A 224 2.11 6.03 22.86
CA GLU A 224 3.10 6.24 21.80
C GLU A 224 2.41 6.55 20.47
N ASP A 225 1.24 5.95 20.22
CA ASP A 225 0.32 6.38 19.17
C ASP A 225 -0.29 7.73 19.59
N LYS A 226 0.17 8.80 18.94
CA LYS A 226 -0.23 10.16 19.30
C LYS A 226 -1.68 10.49 18.96
N ALA A 227 -2.25 9.83 17.97
CA ALA A 227 -3.64 9.99 17.54
C ALA A 227 -4.58 9.07 18.35
N ALA A 228 -4.68 7.82 18.00
CA ALA A 228 -5.64 6.88 18.60
C ALA A 228 -5.33 6.56 20.07
N GLY A 229 -4.08 6.66 20.50
CA GLY A 229 -3.68 6.49 21.89
C GLY A 229 -3.79 7.78 22.70
N ALA A 230 -2.83 8.69 22.55
CA ALA A 230 -2.74 9.87 23.42
C ALA A 230 -3.90 10.84 23.25
N ALA A 231 -4.14 11.34 22.01
CA ALA A 231 -5.15 12.40 21.79
C ALA A 231 -6.56 11.92 22.14
N ARG A 232 -6.91 10.69 21.77
CA ARG A 232 -8.24 10.13 22.07
C ARG A 232 -8.45 9.95 23.59
N GLU A 233 -7.43 9.45 24.31
CA GLU A 233 -7.50 9.34 25.78
C GLU A 233 -7.61 10.70 26.45
N ASP A 234 -6.78 11.69 26.02
CA ASP A 234 -6.79 13.04 26.58
C ASP A 234 -8.12 13.73 26.34
N GLY A 235 -8.72 13.53 25.17
CA GLY A 235 -10.08 13.99 24.86
C GLY A 235 -11.13 13.34 25.77
N PHE A 236 -11.06 12.03 25.97
CA PHE A 236 -12.00 11.28 26.81
C PHE A 236 -12.00 11.74 28.29
N ARG A 237 -10.86 12.18 28.79
CA ARG A 237 -10.68 12.67 30.18
C ARG A 237 -11.15 14.11 30.38
N LYS A 238 -11.46 14.84 29.31
CA LYS A 238 -11.97 16.23 29.30
C LYS A 238 -13.49 16.32 29.26
#